data_828dc756b6a69259b68b04668faa1590
#
_entry.id   828dc756b6a69259b68b04668faa1590
#
_cell.length_a   1.000
_cell.length_b   1.000
_cell.length_c   1.000
_cell.angle_alpha   90.00
_cell.angle_beta   90.00
_cell.angle_gamma   90.00
#
_symmetry.space_group_name_H-M   'P 1'
#
loop_
_entity.id
_entity.type
_entity.pdbx_description
1 polymer ?
#
loop_
_entity_poly.entity_id
_entity_poly.type
_entity_poly.pdbx_seq_one_letter_code
_entity_poly.pdbx_strand_id
1 'polypeptide(L)'
;MATFKAIVVEKDGGAQRAALQQFDEQNLMEGDVTVAVEWSTLNYKDGLAITGKAPVVRRFPMIPGIDFAGLVEQSTNPAWKAGDQVILNGW
;
A
#
# COMPACT_ATOMS: atom_id res chain seq x y z
N MET A 1 16.88 4.58 7.68
CA MET A 1 15.62 3.93 7.28
C MET A 1 14.56 4.96 6.99
N ALA A 2 13.89 4.82 5.87
CA ALA A 2 12.88 5.78 5.48
C ALA A 2 11.53 5.42 6.11
N THR A 3 10.87 6.42 6.67
CA THR A 3 9.49 6.30 7.11
C THR A 3 8.64 7.30 6.33
N PHE A 4 7.37 7.04 6.23
CA PHE A 4 6.42 7.90 5.54
C PHE A 4 5.06 7.80 6.21
N LYS A 5 4.20 8.79 5.96
CA LYS A 5 2.85 8.78 6.50
C LYS A 5 1.96 7.91 5.63
N ALA A 6 1.19 7.04 6.26
CA ALA A 6 0.27 6.16 5.56
C ALA A 6 -0.94 5.85 6.43
N ILE A 7 -2.05 5.55 5.79
CA ILE A 7 -3.18 4.93 6.48
C ILE A 7 -2.83 3.44 6.54
N VAL A 8 -2.77 2.90 7.76
CA VAL A 8 -2.40 1.50 7.97
C VAL A 8 -3.57 0.77 8.59
N VAL A 9 -3.92 -0.37 8.01
CA VAL A 9 -4.95 -1.25 8.54
C VAL A 9 -4.27 -2.33 9.37
N GLU A 10 -4.68 -2.43 10.64
CA GLU A 10 -4.14 -3.39 11.58
C GLU A 10 -5.26 -4.22 12.19
N LYS A 11 -4.90 -5.41 12.64
CA LYS A 11 -5.83 -6.28 13.34
C LYS A 11 -5.31 -6.55 14.74
N ASP A 12 -6.14 -6.32 15.75
CA ASP A 12 -5.79 -6.47 17.14
C ASP A 12 -6.90 -7.25 17.85
N GLY A 13 -6.58 -8.49 18.31
CA GLY A 13 -7.53 -9.32 19.02
C GLY A 13 -8.80 -9.64 18.27
N GLY A 14 -8.77 -9.71 16.96
CA GLY A 14 -9.93 -9.96 16.11
C GLY A 14 -10.64 -8.69 15.63
N ALA A 15 -10.27 -7.53 16.17
CA ALA A 15 -10.82 -6.26 15.74
C ALA A 15 -9.86 -5.59 14.74
N GLN A 16 -10.40 -5.06 13.67
CA GLN A 16 -9.64 -4.36 12.65
C GLN A 16 -9.76 -2.86 12.87
N ARG A 17 -8.66 -2.13 12.70
CA ARG A 17 -8.70 -0.68 12.76
C ARG A 17 -7.75 -0.08 11.72
N ALA A 18 -8.07 1.14 11.30
CA ALA A 18 -7.27 1.91 10.37
C ALA A 18 -6.93 3.26 11.00
N ALA A 19 -5.69 3.69 10.82
CA ALA A 19 -5.22 4.97 11.34
C ALA A 19 -4.10 5.53 10.48
N LEU A 20 -3.99 6.85 10.43
CA LEU A 20 -2.85 7.53 9.82
C LEU A 20 -1.67 7.42 10.78
N GLN A 21 -0.56 6.88 10.31
CA GLN A 21 0.63 6.72 11.14
C GLN A 21 1.90 6.74 10.29
N GLN A 22 3.04 6.86 10.96
CA GLN A 22 4.34 6.69 10.33
C GLN A 22 4.55 5.20 10.06
N PHE A 23 4.94 4.87 8.85
CA PHE A 23 5.17 3.50 8.43
C PHE A 23 6.59 3.34 7.93
N ASP A 24 7.28 2.30 8.40
CA ASP A 24 8.64 2.03 7.98
C ASP A 24 8.63 1.33 6.62
N GLU A 25 9.41 1.83 5.68
CA GLU A 25 9.54 1.28 4.34
C GLU A 25 9.90 -0.21 4.36
N GLN A 26 10.65 -0.65 5.35
CA GLN A 26 11.03 -2.06 5.49
C GLN A 26 9.85 -2.98 5.80
N ASN A 27 8.76 -2.44 6.31
CA ASN A 27 7.56 -3.19 6.65
C ASN A 27 6.53 -3.21 5.53
N LEU A 28 6.88 -2.71 4.36
CA LEU A 28 5.99 -2.76 3.20
C LEU A 28 5.63 -4.19 2.83
N MET A 29 4.47 -4.33 2.22
CA MET A 29 3.99 -5.59 1.71
C MET A 29 4.97 -6.16 0.69
N GLU A 30 4.96 -7.45 0.56
CA GLU A 30 5.86 -8.18 -0.32
C GLU A 30 5.76 -7.71 -1.77
N GLY A 31 6.91 -7.52 -2.43
CA GLY A 31 6.98 -7.09 -3.81
C GLY A 31 8.42 -6.85 -4.23
N ASP A 32 8.64 -6.73 -5.52
CA ASP A 32 9.97 -6.56 -6.11
C ASP A 32 10.22 -5.16 -6.68
N VAL A 33 9.21 -4.28 -6.60
CA VAL A 33 9.31 -2.91 -7.10
C VAL A 33 8.82 -1.95 -6.01
N THR A 34 9.65 -0.98 -5.65
CA THR A 34 9.27 0.08 -4.73
C THR A 34 8.97 1.34 -5.52
N VAL A 35 7.79 1.91 -5.30
CA VAL A 35 7.29 3.07 -6.05
C VAL A 35 7.08 4.25 -5.11
N ALA A 36 7.58 5.42 -5.50
CA ALA A 36 7.22 6.68 -4.87
C ALA A 36 5.88 7.12 -5.45
N VAL A 37 4.81 6.94 -4.70
CA VAL A 37 3.45 7.22 -5.15
C VAL A 37 3.22 8.73 -5.27
N GLU A 38 2.75 9.17 -6.43
CA GLU A 38 2.40 10.57 -6.69
C GLU A 38 0.90 10.79 -6.73
N TRP A 39 0.14 9.79 -7.17
CA TRP A 39 -1.29 9.84 -7.33
C TRP A 39 -1.93 8.52 -6.93
N SER A 40 -3.08 8.58 -6.31
CA SER A 40 -3.85 7.40 -6.00
C SER A 40 -5.33 7.68 -6.21
N THR A 41 -6.16 6.65 -6.04
CA THR A 41 -7.60 6.74 -6.24
C THR A 41 -8.34 6.41 -4.96
N LEU A 42 -9.62 6.75 -4.92
CA LEU A 42 -10.51 6.37 -3.84
C LEU A 42 -11.64 5.52 -4.43
N ASN A 43 -11.78 4.31 -3.92
CA ASN A 43 -12.71 3.33 -4.46
C ASN A 43 -13.59 2.73 -3.36
N TYR A 44 -14.72 2.18 -3.73
CA TYR A 44 -15.62 1.49 -2.80
C TYR A 44 -14.89 0.37 -2.03
N LYS A 45 -14.02 -0.36 -2.72
CA LYS A 45 -13.23 -1.42 -2.12
C LYS A 45 -12.33 -0.91 -1.00
N ASP A 46 -11.82 0.29 -1.11
CA ASP A 46 -10.99 0.91 -0.07
C ASP A 46 -11.80 1.14 1.20
N GLY A 47 -13.05 1.54 1.04
CA GLY A 47 -13.97 1.68 2.17
C GLY A 47 -14.23 0.35 2.87
N LEU A 48 -14.38 -0.73 2.11
CA LEU A 48 -14.54 -2.07 2.68
C LEU A 48 -13.27 -2.50 3.44
N ALA A 49 -12.11 -2.21 2.90
CA ALA A 49 -10.83 -2.55 3.52
C ALA A 49 -10.62 -1.79 4.83
N ILE A 50 -10.86 -0.49 4.83
CA ILE A 50 -10.63 0.39 5.99
C ILE A 50 -11.63 0.08 7.12
N THR A 51 -12.88 -0.17 6.78
CA THR A 51 -13.92 -0.42 7.77
C THR A 51 -14.02 -1.88 8.21
N GLY A 52 -13.42 -2.79 7.45
CA GLY A 52 -13.53 -4.23 7.75
C GLY A 52 -14.88 -4.82 7.44
N LYS A 53 -15.73 -4.13 6.68
CA LYS A 53 -17.08 -4.61 6.37
C LYS A 53 -17.08 -5.83 5.43
N ALA A 54 -15.97 -6.05 4.75
CA ALA A 54 -15.76 -7.25 3.94
C ALA A 54 -14.31 -7.71 4.11
N PRO A 55 -14.02 -9.01 3.94
CA PRO A 55 -12.66 -9.54 4.16
C PRO A 55 -11.73 -9.23 2.97
N VAL A 56 -11.55 -7.95 2.68
CA VAL A 56 -10.70 -7.49 1.57
C VAL A 56 -9.23 -7.59 1.96
N VAL A 57 -8.88 -7.19 3.18
CA VAL A 57 -7.52 -7.24 3.68
C VAL A 57 -7.27 -8.60 4.31
N ARG A 58 -6.26 -9.29 3.83
CA ARG A 58 -5.93 -10.65 4.27
C ARG A 58 -4.62 -10.74 5.04
N ARG A 59 -3.81 -9.71 4.99
CA ARG A 59 -2.54 -9.63 5.71
C ARG A 59 -2.47 -8.31 6.45
N PHE A 60 -2.01 -8.34 7.68
CA PHE A 60 -1.89 -7.18 8.55
C PHE A 60 -0.47 -7.08 9.10
N PRO A 61 0.10 -5.90 9.30
CA PRO A 61 -0.46 -4.60 8.90
C PRO A 61 -0.42 -4.41 7.38
N MET A 62 -1.27 -3.54 6.87
CA MET A 62 -1.37 -3.30 5.44
C MET A 62 -1.77 -1.85 5.14
N ILE A 63 -1.24 -1.30 4.05
CA ILE A 63 -1.66 0.00 3.53
C ILE A 63 -2.73 -0.27 2.48
N PRO A 64 -3.98 0.16 2.70
CA PRO A 64 -5.06 -0.10 1.76
C PRO A 64 -4.95 0.77 0.51
N GLY A 65 -5.60 0.34 -0.56
CA GLY A 65 -5.61 1.01 -1.84
C GLY A 65 -5.33 0.01 -2.95
N ILE A 66 -5.92 0.23 -4.12
CA ILE A 66 -5.80 -0.72 -5.22
C ILE A 66 -5.15 -0.12 -6.46
N ASP A 67 -5.09 1.20 -6.55
CA ASP A 67 -4.54 1.88 -7.73
C ASP A 67 -3.60 3.01 -7.31
N PHE A 68 -2.53 3.18 -8.06
CA PHE A 68 -1.66 4.34 -7.90
C PHE A 68 -0.85 4.60 -9.16
N ALA A 69 -0.28 5.80 -9.23
CA ALA A 69 0.71 6.17 -10.24
C ALA A 69 1.90 6.82 -9.54
N GLY A 70 3.10 6.58 -10.04
CA GLY A 70 4.29 7.15 -9.45
C GLY A 70 5.55 6.78 -10.19
N LEU A 71 6.68 6.97 -9.52
CA LEU A 71 8.01 6.69 -10.06
C LEU A 71 8.64 5.53 -9.31
N VAL A 72 9.24 4.62 -10.06
CA VAL A 72 10.01 3.53 -9.47
C VAL A 72 11.24 4.08 -8.76
N GLU A 73 11.40 3.77 -7.48
CA GLU A 73 12.59 4.12 -6.71
C GLU A 73 13.63 3.02 -6.74
N GLN A 74 13.18 1.77 -6.57
CA GLN A 74 14.01 0.58 -6.54
C GLN A 74 13.28 -0.57 -7.20
N SER A 75 14.03 -1.45 -7.88
CA SER A 75 13.43 -2.64 -8.47
C SER A 75 14.46 -3.76 -8.54
N THR A 76 14.02 -4.96 -8.19
CA THR A 76 14.78 -6.19 -8.46
C THR A 76 14.19 -6.93 -9.66
N ASN A 77 13.14 -6.39 -10.26
CA ASN A 77 12.50 -6.95 -11.44
C ASN A 77 13.14 -6.35 -12.70
N PRO A 78 13.68 -7.16 -13.62
CA PRO A 78 14.36 -6.64 -14.82
C PRO A 78 13.44 -5.89 -15.80
N ALA A 79 12.12 -6.05 -15.66
CA ALA A 79 11.17 -5.33 -16.52
C ALA A 79 11.00 -3.87 -16.10
N TRP A 80 11.41 -3.50 -14.89
CA TRP A 80 11.22 -2.15 -14.32
C TRP A 80 12.52 -1.66 -13.72
N LYS A 81 12.78 -0.36 -13.83
CA LYS A 81 14.00 0.23 -13.30
C LYS A 81 13.70 1.59 -12.65
N ALA A 82 14.58 2.01 -11.76
CA ALA A 82 14.47 3.31 -11.08
C ALA A 82 14.30 4.44 -12.11
N GLY A 83 13.35 5.32 -11.84
CA GLY A 83 13.00 6.43 -12.72
C GLY A 83 11.86 6.16 -13.68
N ASP A 84 11.42 4.91 -13.81
CA ASP A 84 10.27 4.58 -14.66
C ASP A 84 8.99 5.17 -14.10
N GLN A 85 8.15 5.72 -14.96
CA GLN A 85 6.80 6.15 -14.61
C GLN A 85 5.87 4.94 -14.73
N VAL A 86 5.12 4.65 -13.68
CA VAL A 86 4.27 3.46 -13.64
C VAL A 86 2.88 3.76 -13.11
N ILE A 87 1.94 2.93 -13.53
CA ILE A 87 0.57 2.92 -13.02
C ILE A 87 0.27 1.50 -12.57
N LEU A 88 -0.26 1.36 -11.36
CA LEU A 88 -0.74 0.08 -10.86
C LEU A 88 -2.26 0.10 -10.79
N ASN A 89 -2.89 -0.95 -11.28
CA ASN A 89 -4.34 -1.13 -11.19
C ASN A 89 -4.68 -2.45 -10.52
N GLY A 90 -5.62 -2.40 -9.58
CA GLY A 90 -6.20 -3.63 -9.02
C GLY A 90 -5.28 -4.41 -8.10
N TRP A 91 -4.53 -3.73 -7.29
CA TRP A 91 -3.63 -4.39 -6.33
C TRP A 91 -4.33 -5.05 -5.18
#